data_17a7dd0eb661dd83a4b45773539cd79f
#
_entry.id   17a7dd0eb661dd83a4b45773539cd79f
#
_cell.length_a   1.000
_cell.length_b   1.000
_cell.length_c   1.000
_cell.angle_alpha   90.00
_cell.angle_beta   90.00
_cell.angle_gamma   90.00
#
_symmetry.space_group_name_H-M   'P 1'
#
loop_
_entity.id
_entity.type
_entity.pdbx_description
1 polymer ?
#
loop_
_entity_poly.entity_id
_entity_poly.type
_entity_poly.pdbx_seq_one_letter_code
_entity_poly.pdbx_strand_id
1 'polypeptide(L)'
;MRFGNSKSGLFALGLKTGQRNKTEQSYENMLESMRTSGEVLWYKFEGLKLRLADNTFYTPDFFVMMASGQLEAHEVKGHWQDDARAKIKIAADMYPFRFVAAKPKAKKNGGGWDIEVFE
;
A
#
# COMPACT_ATOMS: atom_id res chain seq x y z
N MET A 1 -14.25 5.55 -3.07
CA MET A 1 -14.67 6.68 -2.23
C MET A 1 -14.17 6.49 -0.82
N ARG A 2 -13.75 7.57 -0.22
CA ARG A 2 -13.16 7.52 1.12
C ARG A 2 -14.12 8.07 2.14
N PHE A 3 -14.16 7.45 3.30
CA PHE A 3 -15.09 7.84 4.36
C PHE A 3 -14.34 8.23 5.63
N GLY A 4 -15.05 8.77 6.60
CA GLY A 4 -14.54 9.51 7.73
C GLY A 4 -13.32 8.92 8.45
N ASN A 5 -13.25 7.62 8.63
CA ASN A 5 -12.17 6.99 9.40
C ASN A 5 -10.79 7.17 8.78
N SER A 6 -10.73 7.29 7.45
CA SER A 6 -9.46 7.52 6.75
C SER A 6 -8.92 8.93 6.98
N LYS A 7 -9.83 9.86 7.21
CA LYS A 7 -9.47 11.28 7.35
C LYS A 7 -8.69 11.57 8.62
N SER A 8 -9.01 10.87 9.72
CA SER A 8 -8.35 11.13 11.01
C SER A 8 -6.84 10.96 10.94
N GLY A 9 -6.37 9.85 10.35
CA GLY A 9 -4.94 9.60 10.21
C GLY A 9 -4.25 10.60 9.32
N LEU A 10 -4.90 10.99 8.22
CA LEU A 10 -4.35 11.97 7.29
C LEU A 10 -4.29 13.37 7.90
N PHE A 11 -5.28 13.76 8.68
CA PHE A 11 -5.24 15.04 9.39
C PHE A 11 -4.12 15.07 10.42
N ALA A 12 -3.88 13.95 11.13
CA ALA A 12 -2.79 13.87 12.09
C ALA A 12 -1.43 14.07 11.44
N LEU A 13 -1.28 13.67 10.16
CA LEU A 13 -0.08 13.88 9.38
C LEU A 13 -0.05 15.23 8.66
N GLY A 14 -1.13 16.03 8.76
CA GLY A 14 -1.25 17.29 8.04
C GLY A 14 -1.53 17.14 6.55
N LEU A 15 -1.97 15.95 6.11
CA LEU A 15 -2.25 15.66 4.71
C LEU A 15 -3.75 15.66 4.45
N LYS A 16 -4.13 16.05 3.24
CA LYS A 16 -5.51 15.91 2.75
C LYS A 16 -5.77 14.47 2.34
N THR A 17 -7.04 14.06 2.39
CA THR A 17 -7.45 12.74 1.89
C THR A 17 -7.01 12.56 0.44
N GLY A 18 -6.35 11.44 0.13
CA GLY A 18 -5.84 11.15 -1.20
C GLY A 18 -4.48 11.77 -1.51
N GLN A 19 -3.89 12.50 -0.57
CA GLN A 19 -2.59 13.11 -0.75
C GLN A 19 -1.48 12.15 -0.27
N ARG A 20 -0.42 11.98 -1.08
CA ARG A 20 0.71 11.10 -0.77
C ARG A 20 1.72 11.83 0.11
N ASN A 21 2.33 11.09 1.06
CA ASN A 21 3.54 11.57 1.71
C ASN A 21 4.74 11.29 0.78
N LYS A 22 5.95 11.72 1.22
CA LYS A 22 7.15 11.59 0.38
C LYS A 22 7.51 10.14 0.06
N THR A 23 7.36 9.25 1.03
CA THR A 23 7.68 7.83 0.84
C THR A 23 6.70 7.19 -0.14
N GLU A 24 5.42 7.50 0.02
CA GLU A 24 4.38 7.01 -0.89
C GLU A 24 4.58 7.56 -2.30
N GLN A 25 4.95 8.84 -2.43
CA GLN A 25 5.22 9.43 -3.74
C GLN A 25 6.42 8.75 -4.41
N SER A 26 7.45 8.46 -3.66
CA SER A 26 8.62 7.75 -4.18
C SER A 26 8.25 6.34 -4.66
N TYR A 27 7.41 5.64 -3.91
CA TYR A 27 6.93 4.33 -4.32
C TYR A 27 6.07 4.41 -5.58
N GLU A 28 5.20 5.40 -5.66
CA GLU A 28 4.36 5.62 -6.84
C GLU A 28 5.21 5.91 -8.08
N ASN A 29 6.30 6.64 -7.93
CA ASN A 29 7.22 6.89 -9.05
C ASN A 29 7.77 5.57 -9.60
N MET A 30 8.08 4.62 -8.73
CA MET A 30 8.50 3.28 -9.15
C MET A 30 7.37 2.54 -9.86
N LEU A 31 6.15 2.58 -9.31
CA LEU A 31 4.99 1.92 -9.95
C LEU A 31 4.71 2.53 -11.32
N GLU A 32 4.85 3.84 -11.46
CA GLU A 32 4.65 4.50 -12.75
C GLU A 32 5.71 4.09 -13.77
N SER A 33 6.94 3.94 -13.32
CA SER A 33 8.03 3.41 -14.15
C SER A 33 7.72 1.99 -14.62
N MET A 34 7.23 1.14 -13.72
CA MET A 34 6.84 -0.23 -14.04
C MET A 34 5.64 -0.25 -15.00
N ARG A 35 4.71 0.68 -14.85
CA ARG A 35 3.58 0.80 -15.77
C ARG A 35 4.06 1.15 -17.19
N THR A 36 4.99 2.08 -17.27
CA THR A 36 5.55 2.50 -18.56
C THR A 36 6.30 1.35 -19.24
N SER A 37 7.00 0.52 -18.46
CA SER A 37 7.73 -0.64 -19.00
C SER A 37 6.84 -1.87 -19.26
N GLY A 38 5.56 -1.83 -18.84
CA GLY A 38 4.61 -2.90 -19.08
C GLY A 38 4.53 -3.97 -18.01
N GLU A 39 5.29 -3.84 -16.91
CA GLU A 39 5.24 -4.79 -15.79
C GLU A 39 3.98 -4.63 -14.94
N VAL A 40 3.47 -3.40 -14.87
CA VAL A 40 2.24 -3.06 -14.17
C VAL A 40 1.26 -2.53 -15.22
N LEU A 41 0.04 -3.03 -15.21
CA LEU A 41 -1.00 -2.56 -16.14
C LEU A 41 -1.73 -1.34 -15.61
N TRP A 42 -1.90 -1.30 -14.28
CA TRP A 42 -2.72 -0.28 -13.64
C TRP A 42 -2.41 -0.25 -12.15
N TYR A 43 -2.50 0.93 -11.56
CA TYR A 43 -2.44 1.06 -10.10
C TYR A 43 -3.28 2.26 -9.67
N LYS A 44 -3.67 2.26 -8.40
CA LYS A 44 -4.41 3.39 -7.84
C LYS A 44 -4.07 3.57 -6.37
N PHE A 45 -3.75 4.79 -6.00
CA PHE A 45 -3.49 5.16 -4.62
C PHE A 45 -4.81 5.08 -3.84
N GLU A 46 -4.79 4.31 -2.74
CA GLU A 46 -5.95 4.12 -1.87
C GLU A 46 -7.21 3.71 -2.65
N GLY A 47 -7.01 2.87 -3.66
CA GLY A 47 -8.07 2.47 -4.58
C GLY A 47 -9.04 1.44 -4.05
N LEU A 48 -8.78 0.86 -2.85
CA LEU A 48 -9.58 -0.23 -2.31
C LEU A 48 -9.67 -0.09 -0.80
N LYS A 49 -10.86 -0.35 -0.25
CA LYS A 49 -11.08 -0.39 1.19
C LYS A 49 -11.66 -1.74 1.56
N LEU A 50 -10.93 -2.51 2.37
CA LEU A 50 -11.31 -3.86 2.75
C LEU A 50 -11.92 -3.89 4.15
N ARG A 51 -13.06 -4.55 4.28
CA ARG A 51 -13.67 -4.79 5.57
C ARG A 51 -13.01 -6.01 6.21
N LEU A 52 -12.50 -5.86 7.42
CA LEU A 52 -11.88 -6.96 8.17
C LEU A 52 -12.81 -7.51 9.23
N ALA A 53 -13.64 -6.66 9.81
CA ALA A 53 -14.60 -6.99 10.84
C ALA A 53 -15.57 -5.84 10.95
N ASP A 54 -16.52 -5.91 11.86
CA ASP A 54 -17.45 -4.81 12.09
C ASP A 54 -16.66 -3.54 12.47
N ASN A 55 -16.94 -2.45 11.76
CA ASN A 55 -16.29 -1.15 11.94
C ASN A 55 -14.75 -1.20 11.89
N THR A 56 -14.19 -2.23 11.22
CA THR A 56 -12.76 -2.41 11.11
C THR A 56 -12.39 -2.59 9.64
N PHE A 57 -11.58 -1.66 9.13
CA PHE A 57 -11.25 -1.61 7.71
C PHE A 57 -9.76 -1.47 7.51
N TYR A 58 -9.29 -1.89 6.34
CA TYR A 58 -7.92 -1.71 5.90
C TYR A 58 -7.92 -1.18 4.47
N THR A 59 -7.23 -0.06 4.25
CA THR A 59 -7.05 0.53 2.94
C THR A 59 -5.57 0.46 2.59
N PRO A 60 -5.16 -0.44 1.68
CA PRO A 60 -3.77 -0.48 1.22
C PRO A 60 -3.39 0.85 0.57
N ASP A 61 -2.12 1.22 0.67
CA ASP A 61 -1.65 2.46 0.03
C ASP A 61 -1.85 2.42 -1.48
N PHE A 62 -1.54 1.29 -2.12
CA PHE A 62 -1.74 1.13 -3.56
C PHE A 62 -2.41 -0.20 -3.86
N PHE A 63 -3.35 -0.16 -4.79
CA PHE A 63 -3.93 -1.36 -5.37
C PHE A 63 -3.40 -1.47 -6.80
N VAL A 64 -2.83 -2.64 -7.15
CA VAL A 64 -1.99 -2.79 -8.33
C VAL A 64 -2.44 -4.00 -9.14
N MET A 65 -2.54 -3.83 -10.45
CA MET A 65 -2.74 -4.95 -11.37
C MET A 65 -1.43 -5.19 -12.13
N MET A 66 -0.87 -6.38 -11.95
CA MET A 66 0.36 -6.79 -12.63
C MET A 66 0.07 -7.20 -14.07
N ALA A 67 1.11 -7.23 -14.91
CA ALA A 67 0.98 -7.64 -16.31
C ALA A 67 0.36 -9.04 -16.46
N SER A 68 0.56 -9.91 -15.47
CA SER A 68 -0.05 -11.24 -15.45
C SER A 68 -1.56 -11.22 -15.19
N GLY A 69 -2.11 -10.08 -14.81
CA GLY A 69 -3.49 -9.94 -14.35
C GLY A 69 -3.66 -10.14 -12.86
N GLN A 70 -2.61 -10.51 -12.13
CA GLN A 70 -2.67 -10.68 -10.69
C GLN A 70 -2.91 -9.33 -10.01
N LEU A 71 -3.83 -9.31 -9.05
CA LEU A 71 -4.10 -8.12 -8.24
C LEU A 71 -3.29 -8.17 -6.96
N GLU A 72 -2.69 -7.04 -6.61
CA GLU A 72 -1.84 -6.94 -5.43
C GLU A 72 -2.21 -5.69 -4.63
N ALA A 73 -2.16 -5.83 -3.31
CA ALA A 73 -2.33 -4.71 -2.39
C ALA A 73 -0.96 -4.38 -1.79
N HIS A 74 -0.49 -3.17 -2.01
CA HIS A 74 0.84 -2.73 -1.58
C HIS A 74 0.73 -1.73 -0.45
N GLU A 75 1.42 -2.01 0.64
CA GLU A 75 1.54 -1.11 1.78
C GLU A 75 2.96 -0.56 1.81
N VAL A 76 3.10 0.76 1.95
CA VAL A 76 4.40 1.43 1.96
C VAL A 76 4.68 1.90 3.39
N LYS A 77 5.73 1.38 4.02
CA LYS A 77 6.05 1.68 5.41
C LYS A 77 7.50 2.11 5.58
N GLY A 78 7.71 3.28 6.19
CA GLY A 78 9.03 3.64 6.68
C GLY A 78 9.32 2.99 8.02
N HIS A 79 8.29 2.70 8.79
CA HIS A 79 8.39 2.15 10.13
C HIS A 79 7.14 1.32 10.45
N TRP A 80 7.33 0.11 10.98
CA TRP A 80 6.23 -0.78 11.31
C TRP A 80 5.61 -0.49 12.67
N GLN A 81 4.29 -0.52 12.70
CA GLN A 81 3.47 -0.58 13.90
C GLN A 81 2.84 -1.95 13.98
N ASP A 82 2.73 -2.53 15.18
CA ASP A 82 2.21 -3.90 15.35
C ASP A 82 0.79 -4.07 14.82
N ASP A 83 -0.07 -3.10 15.09
CA ASP A 83 -1.46 -3.16 14.63
C ASP A 83 -1.58 -3.05 13.11
N ALA A 84 -0.69 -2.32 12.46
CA ALA A 84 -0.65 -2.24 11.00
C ALA A 84 -0.30 -3.60 10.38
N ARG A 85 0.70 -4.29 10.92
CA ARG A 85 1.03 -5.64 10.46
C ARG A 85 -0.11 -6.61 10.68
N ALA A 86 -0.78 -6.52 11.84
CA ALA A 86 -1.91 -7.38 12.15
C ALA A 86 -3.04 -7.20 11.12
N LYS A 87 -3.34 -5.99 10.73
CA LYS A 87 -4.37 -5.70 9.73
C LYS A 87 -4.03 -6.31 8.37
N ILE A 88 -2.77 -6.19 7.95
CA ILE A 88 -2.32 -6.77 6.68
C ILE A 88 -2.45 -8.30 6.72
N LYS A 89 -2.02 -8.92 7.82
CA LYS A 89 -2.11 -10.38 7.98
C LYS A 89 -3.55 -10.86 7.92
N ILE A 90 -4.47 -10.15 8.58
CA ILE A 90 -5.88 -10.48 8.56
C ILE A 90 -6.42 -10.35 7.13
N ALA A 91 -6.11 -9.24 6.46
CA ALA A 91 -6.57 -9.02 5.09
C ALA A 91 -6.04 -10.09 4.13
N ALA A 92 -4.76 -10.47 4.28
CA ALA A 92 -4.15 -11.50 3.45
C ALA A 92 -4.82 -12.86 3.64
N ASP A 93 -5.30 -13.15 4.84
CA ASP A 93 -6.01 -14.38 5.13
C ASP A 93 -7.43 -14.37 4.55
N MET A 94 -8.07 -13.21 4.50
CA MET A 94 -9.47 -13.08 4.09
C MET A 94 -9.69 -12.88 2.59
N TYR A 95 -8.75 -12.25 1.90
CA TYR A 95 -8.96 -11.79 0.53
C TYR A 95 -7.97 -12.42 -0.44
N PRO A 96 -8.40 -12.71 -1.68
CA PRO A 96 -7.60 -13.47 -2.64
C PRO A 96 -6.55 -12.63 -3.37
N PHE A 97 -6.16 -11.48 -2.83
CA PHE A 97 -5.12 -10.64 -3.42
C PHE A 97 -3.77 -11.02 -2.83
N ARG A 98 -2.71 -10.69 -3.56
CA ARG A 98 -1.36 -10.78 -3.01
C ARG A 98 -1.10 -9.50 -2.20
N PHE A 99 -0.71 -9.65 -0.95
CA PHE A 99 -0.44 -8.52 -0.06
C PHE A 99 1.07 -8.37 0.12
N VAL A 100 1.55 -7.15 -0.14
CA VAL A 100 2.97 -6.83 -0.15
C VAL A 100 3.20 -5.60 0.69
N ALA A 101 4.26 -5.62 1.50
CA ALA A 101 4.73 -4.43 2.21
C ALA A 101 6.09 -4.03 1.68
N ALA A 102 6.26 -2.75 1.43
CA ALA A 102 7.51 -2.18 0.89
C ALA A 102 8.07 -1.20 1.90
N LYS A 103 9.35 -1.37 2.23
CA LYS A 103 10.08 -0.50 3.14
C LYS A 103 11.31 0.03 2.42
N PRO A 104 11.59 1.34 2.46
CA PRO A 104 12.77 1.85 1.78
C PRO A 104 14.04 1.34 2.42
N LYS A 105 15.01 0.95 1.60
CA LYS A 105 16.36 0.63 2.06
C LYS A 105 17.19 1.89 2.15
N ALA A 106 18.09 1.94 3.13
CA ALA A 106 19.07 3.02 3.20
C ALA A 106 19.99 2.98 1.98
N LYS A 107 20.45 4.15 1.54
CA LYS A 107 21.38 4.24 0.40
C LYS A 107 22.64 3.41 0.61
N LYS A 108 23.15 3.36 1.85
CA LYS A 108 24.34 2.56 2.20
C LYS A 108 24.12 1.06 1.99
N ASN A 109 22.86 0.60 1.95
CA ASN A 109 22.47 -0.79 1.72
C ASN A 109 21.98 -1.01 0.29
N GLY A 110 22.33 -0.13 -0.64
CA GLY A 110 21.98 -0.27 -2.05
C GLY A 110 20.74 0.50 -2.50
N GLY A 111 20.03 1.16 -1.59
CA GLY A 111 18.79 1.85 -1.93
C GLY A 111 17.67 0.90 -2.34
N GLY A 112 16.63 1.43 -2.96
CA GLY A 112 15.48 0.64 -3.39
C GLY A 112 14.56 0.28 -2.24
N TRP A 113 13.93 -0.90 -2.35
CA TRP A 113 12.87 -1.31 -1.42
C TRP A 113 13.07 -2.73 -0.93
N ASP A 114 12.87 -2.92 0.37
CA ASP A 114 12.70 -4.25 0.94
C ASP A 114 11.24 -4.64 0.80
N ILE A 115 11.00 -5.80 0.19
CA ILE A 115 9.64 -6.28 -0.07
C ILE A 115 9.35 -7.48 0.82
N GLU A 116 8.24 -7.42 1.54
CA GLU A 116 7.74 -8.55 2.31
C GLU A 116 6.40 -8.98 1.74
N VAL A 117 6.22 -10.28 1.50
CA VAL A 117 4.96 -10.83 1.00
C VAL A 117 4.22 -11.50 2.14
N PHE A 118 2.94 -11.18 2.27
CA PHE A 118 2.05 -11.79 3.27
C PHE A 118 1.18 -12.83 2.58
N GLU A 119 1.38 -14.07 2.95
CA GLU A 119 0.65 -15.21 2.38
C GLU A 119 0.01 -16.05 3.47
#